data_ea9af28df489eb9b8f1ffdfd4e4f879f
#
_entry.id   ea9af28df489eb9b8f1ffdfd4e4f879f
#
_cell.length_a   1.000
_cell.length_b   1.000
_cell.length_c   1.000
_cell.angle_alpha   90.00
_cell.angle_beta   90.00
_cell.angle_gamma   90.00
#
_symmetry.space_group_name_H-M   'P 1'
#
loop_
_entity.id
_entity.type
_entity.pdbx_description
1 polymer ?
#
loop_
_entity_poly.entity_id
_entity_poly.type
_entity_poly.pdbx_seq_one_letter_code
_entity_poly.pdbx_strand_id
1 'polypeptide(L)'
;MNTNIEIPKNIFNFANKYKELIESENFAELYKKAEKEIPVAELTEMLLSANINPLKYLSYIPEDFLFYEYPEAANVADITSVTLNKNICEYIDEHAFTGSNITELNFQGLGLISIESQAFYSSKLTKITLPDTLERIESSAFAYCDNLRDIWYEGTVDDWKGIQKAPMWRDGTSNLKIHTMRDHKVITYK
;
A
#
# COMPACT_ATOMS: atom_id res chain seq x y z
N MET A 1 -17.66 -25.85 13.82
CA MET A 1 -18.19 -24.88 14.80
C MET A 1 -18.60 -23.66 14.02
N ASN A 2 -19.89 -23.39 13.90
CA ASN A 2 -20.39 -22.18 13.24
C ASN A 2 -20.15 -21.01 14.20
N THR A 3 -19.12 -20.23 13.96
CA THR A 3 -18.99 -18.91 14.58
C THR A 3 -19.95 -17.99 13.82
N ASN A 4 -21.09 -17.68 14.42
CA ASN A 4 -21.92 -16.57 14.00
C ASN A 4 -21.10 -15.30 14.19
N ILE A 5 -20.49 -14.79 13.14
CA ILE A 5 -19.93 -13.47 13.11
C ILE A 5 -21.13 -12.52 13.06
N GLU A 6 -21.41 -11.83 14.15
CA GLU A 6 -22.39 -10.75 14.19
C GLU A 6 -21.84 -9.59 13.36
N ILE A 7 -22.37 -9.44 12.15
CA ILE A 7 -22.03 -8.29 11.31
C ILE A 7 -22.56 -7.02 11.99
N PRO A 8 -21.73 -6.03 12.30
CA PRO A 8 -22.19 -4.77 12.90
C PRO A 8 -23.33 -4.13 12.10
N LYS A 9 -24.29 -3.51 12.77
CA LYS A 9 -25.49 -2.94 12.13
C LYS A 9 -25.18 -1.89 11.07
N ASN A 10 -24.14 -1.10 11.25
CA ASN A 10 -23.67 -0.13 10.28
C ASN A 10 -23.20 -0.82 8.98
N ILE A 11 -22.46 -1.92 9.06
CA ILE A 11 -22.00 -2.71 7.93
C ILE A 11 -23.20 -3.35 7.19
N PHE A 12 -24.16 -3.90 7.93
CA PHE A 12 -25.37 -4.47 7.34
C PHE A 12 -26.22 -3.42 6.60
N ASN A 13 -26.40 -2.23 7.19
CA ASN A 13 -27.11 -1.12 6.58
C ASN A 13 -26.39 -0.60 5.33
N PHE A 14 -25.07 -0.52 5.38
CA PHE A 14 -24.23 -0.14 4.25
C PHE A 14 -24.36 -1.15 3.10
N ALA A 15 -24.22 -2.43 3.37
CA ALA A 15 -24.33 -3.49 2.36
C ALA A 15 -25.69 -3.46 1.66
N ASN A 16 -26.79 -3.21 2.40
CA ASN A 16 -28.12 -3.06 1.82
C ASN A 16 -28.27 -1.80 0.97
N LYS A 17 -27.73 -0.66 1.44
CA LYS A 17 -27.78 0.63 0.72
C LYS A 17 -27.05 0.59 -0.62
N TYR A 18 -25.93 -0.12 -0.68
CA TYR A 18 -25.09 -0.19 -1.86
C TYR A 18 -25.12 -1.54 -2.57
N LYS A 19 -26.15 -2.35 -2.29
CA LYS A 19 -26.30 -3.71 -2.79
C LYS A 19 -26.08 -3.83 -4.31
N GLU A 20 -26.70 -2.95 -5.10
CA GLU A 20 -26.59 -2.99 -6.56
C GLU A 20 -25.16 -2.73 -7.05
N LEU A 21 -24.41 -1.84 -6.38
CA LEU A 21 -23.02 -1.56 -6.71
C LEU A 21 -22.11 -2.72 -6.32
N ILE A 22 -22.38 -3.40 -5.21
CA ILE A 22 -21.63 -4.57 -4.76
C ILE A 22 -21.90 -5.75 -5.72
N GLU A 23 -23.15 -6.02 -6.06
CA GLU A 23 -23.53 -7.10 -6.96
C GLU A 23 -23.05 -6.89 -8.40
N SER A 24 -22.95 -5.64 -8.84
CA SER A 24 -22.40 -5.28 -10.16
C SER A 24 -20.87 -5.19 -10.20
N GLU A 25 -20.21 -5.47 -9.07
CA GLU A 25 -18.76 -5.32 -8.93
C GLU A 25 -18.22 -3.92 -9.29
N ASN A 26 -19.08 -2.89 -9.22
CA ASN A 26 -18.68 -1.52 -9.49
C ASN A 26 -18.09 -0.86 -8.23
N PHE A 27 -16.97 -1.40 -7.77
CA PHE A 27 -16.33 -1.00 -6.52
C PHE A 27 -15.75 0.42 -6.57
N ALA A 28 -15.36 0.90 -7.74
CA ALA A 28 -14.88 2.28 -7.89
C ALA A 28 -15.97 3.31 -7.55
N GLU A 29 -17.20 3.11 -8.03
CA GLU A 29 -18.33 3.97 -7.74
C GLU A 29 -18.83 3.75 -6.30
N LEU A 30 -18.81 2.53 -5.81
CA LEU A 30 -19.09 2.18 -4.43
C LEU A 30 -18.18 2.98 -3.49
N TYR A 31 -16.88 2.91 -3.73
CA TYR A 31 -15.88 3.59 -2.91
C TYR A 31 -16.11 5.11 -2.90
N LYS A 32 -16.24 5.71 -4.06
CA LYS A 32 -16.47 7.16 -4.23
C LYS A 32 -17.73 7.68 -3.51
N LYS A 33 -18.76 6.86 -3.39
CA LYS A 33 -19.97 7.21 -2.64
C LYS A 33 -19.80 6.97 -1.15
N ALA A 34 -19.17 5.87 -0.80
CA ALA A 34 -19.04 5.41 0.58
C ALA A 34 -18.05 6.25 1.40
N GLU A 35 -16.96 6.71 0.83
CA GLU A 35 -15.94 7.54 1.51
C GLU A 35 -16.52 8.81 2.14
N LYS A 36 -17.65 9.29 1.66
CA LYS A 36 -18.35 10.46 2.19
C LYS A 36 -19.21 10.18 3.42
N GLU A 37 -19.50 8.93 3.68
CA GLU A 37 -20.46 8.50 4.70
C GLU A 37 -19.84 7.63 5.79
N ILE A 38 -18.74 6.95 5.46
CA ILE A 38 -18.06 5.99 6.34
C ILE A 38 -16.56 6.35 6.40
N PRO A 39 -15.95 6.31 7.57
CA PRO A 39 -14.50 6.45 7.68
C PRO A 39 -13.77 5.47 6.77
N VAL A 40 -12.69 5.92 6.14
CA VAL A 40 -11.93 5.11 5.16
C VAL A 40 -11.45 3.79 5.76
N ALA A 41 -11.03 3.79 7.02
CA ALA A 41 -10.61 2.57 7.74
C ALA A 41 -11.74 1.53 7.81
N GLU A 42 -12.96 1.95 8.20
CA GLU A 42 -14.13 1.07 8.30
C GLU A 42 -14.54 0.51 6.93
N LEU A 43 -14.52 1.35 5.90
CA LEU A 43 -14.80 0.92 4.52
C LEU A 43 -13.75 -0.09 4.03
N THR A 44 -12.51 0.14 4.35
CA THR A 44 -11.39 -0.75 4.02
C THR A 44 -11.58 -2.13 4.65
N GLU A 45 -11.92 -2.18 5.95
CA GLU A 45 -12.20 -3.43 6.66
C GLU A 45 -13.36 -4.20 6.02
N MET A 46 -14.41 -3.49 5.66
CA MET A 46 -15.57 -4.10 4.99
C MET A 46 -15.19 -4.74 3.65
N LEU A 47 -14.42 -4.04 2.83
CA LEU A 47 -13.99 -4.55 1.53
C LEU A 47 -13.05 -5.75 1.68
N LEU A 48 -12.13 -5.69 2.63
CA LEU A 48 -11.23 -6.81 2.95
C LEU A 48 -12.00 -8.03 3.47
N SER A 49 -12.99 -7.84 4.35
CA SER A 49 -13.84 -8.94 4.85
C SER A 49 -14.64 -9.60 3.73
N ALA A 50 -14.97 -8.85 2.68
CA ALA A 50 -15.61 -9.35 1.47
C ALA A 50 -14.61 -9.93 0.45
N ASN A 51 -13.33 -10.08 0.82
CA ASN A 51 -12.24 -10.50 -0.07
C ASN A 51 -12.06 -9.56 -1.29
N ILE A 52 -12.38 -8.29 -1.12
CA ILE A 52 -12.22 -7.24 -2.12
C ILE A 52 -10.98 -6.42 -1.74
N ASN A 53 -10.02 -6.35 -2.65
CA ASN A 53 -8.81 -5.55 -2.40
C ASN A 53 -9.11 -4.05 -2.58
N PRO A 54 -9.19 -3.27 -1.49
CA PRO A 54 -9.53 -1.85 -1.56
C PRO A 54 -8.45 -1.01 -2.25
N LEU A 55 -7.19 -1.45 -2.28
CA LEU A 55 -6.09 -0.74 -2.93
C LEU A 55 -6.31 -0.48 -4.42
N LYS A 56 -7.21 -1.24 -5.06
CA LYS A 56 -7.59 -0.98 -6.46
C LYS A 56 -8.43 0.28 -6.65
N TYR A 57 -9.00 0.82 -5.56
CA TYR A 57 -10.05 1.85 -5.63
C TYR A 57 -9.71 3.11 -4.85
N LEU A 58 -8.67 3.05 -4.01
CA LEU A 58 -8.18 4.19 -3.23
C LEU A 58 -7.36 5.13 -4.11
N SER A 59 -7.60 6.44 -3.99
CA SER A 59 -6.76 7.48 -4.59
C SER A 59 -5.43 7.67 -3.85
N TYR A 60 -5.35 7.18 -2.63
CA TYR A 60 -4.16 7.13 -1.79
C TYR A 60 -4.22 5.88 -0.91
N ILE A 61 -3.11 5.50 -0.33
CA ILE A 61 -3.05 4.43 0.67
C ILE A 61 -3.09 5.10 2.03
N PRO A 62 -4.20 4.97 2.79
CA PRO A 62 -4.38 5.68 4.04
C PRO A 62 -3.45 5.20 5.15
N GLU A 63 -3.29 6.06 6.15
CA GLU A 63 -2.60 5.76 7.40
C GLU A 63 -3.17 4.49 8.05
N ASP A 64 -2.31 3.66 8.60
CA ASP A 64 -2.66 2.41 9.30
C ASP A 64 -3.50 1.42 8.50
N PHE A 65 -3.37 1.46 7.17
CA PHE A 65 -4.20 0.68 6.25
C PHE A 65 -4.31 -0.81 6.57
N LEU A 66 -3.35 -1.43 7.25
CA LEU A 66 -3.33 -2.89 7.37
C LEU A 66 -3.11 -3.46 8.78
N PHE A 67 -2.80 -2.69 9.86
CA PHE A 67 -2.16 -3.40 10.96
C PHE A 67 -2.45 -3.03 12.40
N TYR A 68 -2.78 -1.82 12.77
CA TYR A 68 -2.82 -1.43 14.18
C TYR A 68 -4.18 -1.63 14.85
N GLU A 69 -5.27 -1.42 14.16
CA GLU A 69 -6.60 -1.53 14.76
C GLU A 69 -7.35 -2.83 14.42
N TYR A 70 -6.90 -3.58 13.40
CA TYR A 70 -7.60 -4.77 12.93
C TYR A 70 -6.67 -5.98 12.81
N PRO A 71 -6.29 -6.64 13.94
CA PRO A 71 -5.48 -7.86 13.90
C PRO A 71 -6.13 -9.00 13.09
N GLU A 72 -7.43 -8.92 12.81
CA GLU A 72 -8.16 -9.88 11.98
C GLU A 72 -8.01 -9.58 10.47
N ALA A 73 -7.79 -8.34 10.08
CA ALA A 73 -7.33 -8.00 8.72
C ALA A 73 -5.92 -8.54 8.46
N ALA A 74 -5.14 -8.83 9.49
CA ALA A 74 -3.88 -9.57 9.38
C ALA A 74 -4.06 -11.01 8.86
N ASN A 75 -5.26 -11.57 8.89
CA ASN A 75 -5.58 -12.83 8.21
C ASN A 75 -5.77 -12.66 6.69
N VAL A 76 -5.86 -11.43 6.20
CA VAL A 76 -5.59 -11.09 4.79
C VAL A 76 -4.07 -11.13 4.52
N ALA A 77 -3.31 -11.74 5.42
CA ALA A 77 -1.87 -11.99 5.38
C ALA A 77 -1.42 -12.81 4.14
N ASP A 78 -2.34 -13.34 3.38
CA ASP A 78 -2.08 -13.93 2.07
C ASP A 78 -2.04 -12.90 0.92
N ILE A 79 -2.22 -11.60 1.21
CA ILE A 79 -1.89 -10.54 0.23
C ILE A 79 -0.36 -10.38 0.22
N THR A 80 0.28 -11.26 -0.51
CA THR A 80 1.74 -11.22 -0.73
C THR A 80 2.12 -10.29 -1.88
N SER A 81 1.16 -9.94 -2.75
CA SER A 81 1.35 -8.98 -3.83
C SER A 81 0.06 -8.21 -4.13
N VAL A 82 0.18 -6.92 -4.37
CA VAL A 82 -0.94 -6.05 -4.76
C VAL A 82 -0.64 -5.45 -6.13
N THR A 83 -1.55 -5.64 -7.09
CA THR A 83 -1.52 -4.93 -8.35
C THR A 83 -2.45 -3.73 -8.23
N LEU A 84 -1.88 -2.53 -8.20
CA LEU A 84 -2.63 -1.28 -8.10
C LEU A 84 -3.15 -0.85 -9.48
N ASN A 85 -4.29 -0.17 -9.51
CA ASN A 85 -4.87 0.32 -10.75
C ASN A 85 -4.18 1.61 -11.20
N LYS A 86 -3.97 1.78 -12.51
CA LYS A 86 -3.38 2.99 -13.11
C LYS A 86 -4.24 4.21 -12.76
N ASN A 87 -3.61 5.27 -12.28
CA ASN A 87 -4.14 6.61 -12.02
C ASN A 87 -4.72 6.89 -10.61
N ILE A 88 -4.42 6.12 -9.58
CA ILE A 88 -5.13 6.28 -8.31
C ILE A 88 -4.22 6.63 -7.13
N CYS A 89 -2.95 6.29 -7.15
CA CYS A 89 -2.10 6.44 -5.98
C CYS A 89 -1.00 7.49 -6.21
N GLU A 90 -1.20 8.70 -5.71
CA GLU A 90 -0.17 9.77 -5.76
C GLU A 90 0.78 9.71 -4.55
N TYR A 91 0.34 9.18 -3.42
CA TYR A 91 1.17 9.01 -2.22
C TYR A 91 0.75 7.81 -1.38
N ILE A 92 1.74 7.26 -0.67
CA ILE A 92 1.56 6.25 0.37
C ILE A 92 1.64 6.98 1.69
N ASP A 93 0.57 6.96 2.45
CA ASP A 93 0.41 7.73 3.68
C ASP A 93 1.33 7.24 4.81
N GLU A 94 1.49 8.07 5.84
CA GLU A 94 2.29 7.75 7.01
C GLU A 94 1.80 6.44 7.65
N HIS A 95 2.72 5.56 8.02
CA HIS A 95 2.46 4.24 8.62
C HIS A 95 1.63 3.23 7.80
N ALA A 96 1.21 3.55 6.59
CA ALA A 96 0.26 2.73 5.80
C ALA A 96 0.57 1.22 5.75
N PHE A 97 1.83 0.82 5.74
CA PHE A 97 2.29 -0.57 5.72
C PHE A 97 3.24 -0.92 6.87
N THR A 98 3.22 -0.13 7.94
CA THR A 98 4.06 -0.39 9.11
C THR A 98 3.80 -1.79 9.68
N GLY A 99 4.86 -2.59 9.84
CA GLY A 99 4.77 -3.96 10.38
C GLY A 99 4.07 -4.96 9.47
N SER A 100 3.72 -4.60 8.24
CA SER A 100 2.93 -5.44 7.32
C SER A 100 3.63 -6.74 6.94
N ASN A 101 2.83 -7.77 6.63
CA ASN A 101 3.31 -9.05 6.10
C ASN A 101 3.43 -9.06 4.57
N ILE A 102 3.17 -7.93 3.89
CA ILE A 102 3.32 -7.81 2.45
C ILE A 102 4.79 -8.04 2.07
N THR A 103 5.01 -8.91 1.10
CA THR A 103 6.35 -9.25 0.61
C THR A 103 6.72 -8.55 -0.69
N GLU A 104 5.74 -8.25 -1.54
CA GLU A 104 5.97 -7.58 -2.80
C GLU A 104 4.89 -6.55 -3.11
N LEU A 105 5.30 -5.38 -3.61
CA LEU A 105 4.42 -4.34 -4.14
C LEU A 105 4.91 -3.85 -5.49
N ASN A 106 3.96 -3.55 -6.38
CA ASN A 106 4.28 -3.06 -7.71
C ASN A 106 3.51 -1.78 -8.02
N PHE A 107 4.22 -0.65 -8.08
CA PHE A 107 3.72 0.66 -8.45
C PHE A 107 4.11 1.06 -9.88
N GLN A 108 4.52 0.12 -10.71
CA GLN A 108 4.94 0.38 -12.08
C GLN A 108 3.84 1.07 -12.91
N GLY A 109 4.20 2.17 -13.55
CA GLY A 109 3.27 2.95 -14.38
C GLY A 109 2.16 3.65 -13.61
N LEU A 110 2.28 3.75 -12.28
CA LEU A 110 1.38 4.54 -11.44
C LEU A 110 1.92 5.96 -11.24
N GLY A 111 1.04 6.88 -10.83
CA GLY A 111 1.39 8.27 -10.58
C GLY A 111 1.95 8.54 -9.19
N LEU A 112 2.60 7.57 -8.52
CA LEU A 112 3.11 7.74 -7.17
C LEU A 112 4.18 8.83 -7.13
N ILE A 113 3.95 9.85 -6.30
CA ILE A 113 4.83 11.02 -6.13
C ILE A 113 5.62 10.92 -4.83
N SER A 114 5.02 10.39 -3.77
CA SER A 114 5.61 10.41 -2.44
C SER A 114 5.33 9.13 -1.65
N ILE A 115 6.34 8.73 -0.87
CA ILE A 115 6.23 7.70 0.18
C ILE A 115 6.47 8.41 1.50
N GLU A 116 5.42 8.49 2.33
CA GLU A 116 5.43 9.27 3.56
C GLU A 116 6.20 8.58 4.70
N SER A 117 6.34 9.29 5.83
CA SER A 117 7.15 8.82 6.96
C SER A 117 6.68 7.45 7.47
N GLN A 118 7.64 6.54 7.70
CA GLN A 118 7.39 5.22 8.26
C GLN A 118 6.41 4.33 7.46
N ALA A 119 6.07 4.70 6.21
CA ALA A 119 5.07 3.99 5.40
C ALA A 119 5.27 2.46 5.35
N PHE A 120 6.51 1.98 5.32
CA PHE A 120 6.87 0.56 5.33
C PHE A 120 7.72 0.15 6.54
N TYR A 121 7.74 0.96 7.60
CA TYR A 121 8.56 0.69 8.78
C TYR A 121 8.38 -0.74 9.30
N SER A 122 9.47 -1.48 9.46
CA SER A 122 9.45 -2.87 9.98
C SER A 122 8.55 -3.84 9.21
N SER A 123 8.22 -3.55 7.94
CA SER A 123 7.44 -4.46 7.10
C SER A 123 8.26 -5.68 6.65
N LYS A 124 7.58 -6.74 6.21
CA LYS A 124 8.22 -7.95 5.64
C LYS A 124 8.49 -7.84 4.14
N LEU A 125 8.45 -6.63 3.61
CA LEU A 125 8.71 -6.36 2.20
C LEU A 125 10.08 -6.93 1.77
N THR A 126 10.10 -7.67 0.68
CA THR A 126 11.32 -8.23 0.06
C THR A 126 11.70 -7.48 -1.19
N LYS A 127 10.68 -7.00 -1.91
CA LYS A 127 10.80 -6.31 -3.20
C LYS A 127 9.70 -5.28 -3.38
N ILE A 128 10.07 -4.14 -3.99
CA ILE A 128 9.11 -3.12 -4.42
C ILE A 128 9.51 -2.58 -5.80
N THR A 129 8.52 -2.31 -6.65
CA THR A 129 8.72 -1.61 -7.92
C THR A 129 8.11 -0.22 -7.81
N LEU A 130 8.90 0.81 -8.11
CA LEU A 130 8.57 2.23 -7.98
C LEU A 130 8.56 2.91 -9.35
N PRO A 131 7.59 3.81 -9.61
CA PRO A 131 7.49 4.54 -10.88
C PRO A 131 8.51 5.67 -10.96
N ASP A 132 8.77 6.14 -12.16
CA ASP A 132 9.67 7.29 -12.42
C ASP A 132 9.06 8.65 -12.06
N THR A 133 7.78 8.68 -11.68
CA THR A 133 7.10 9.85 -11.12
C THR A 133 7.46 10.13 -9.66
N LEU A 134 8.16 9.21 -8.98
CA LEU A 134 8.47 9.35 -7.55
C LEU A 134 9.45 10.50 -7.31
N GLU A 135 9.05 11.46 -6.50
CA GLU A 135 9.82 12.66 -6.15
C GLU A 135 10.40 12.61 -4.74
N ARG A 136 9.70 11.97 -3.78
CA ARG A 136 10.09 11.99 -2.37
C ARG A 136 9.97 10.64 -1.68
N ILE A 137 10.91 10.37 -0.78
CA ILE A 137 10.87 9.27 0.20
C ILE A 137 11.17 9.89 1.57
N GLU A 138 10.18 9.87 2.43
CA GLU A 138 10.24 10.53 3.73
C GLU A 138 10.97 9.70 4.81
N SER A 139 11.10 10.29 6.01
CA SER A 139 11.90 9.73 7.08
C SER A 139 11.44 8.33 7.48
N SER A 140 12.39 7.41 7.61
CA SER A 140 12.15 6.02 8.04
C SER A 140 11.17 5.23 7.17
N ALA A 141 10.86 5.71 5.95
CA ALA A 141 9.87 5.07 5.07
C ALA A 141 10.11 3.56 4.88
N PHE A 142 11.37 3.13 4.76
CA PHE A 142 11.78 1.72 4.66
C PHE A 142 12.68 1.28 5.81
N ALA A 143 12.65 1.96 6.96
CA ALA A 143 13.51 1.59 8.07
C ALA A 143 13.10 0.23 8.66
N TYR A 144 14.10 -0.55 9.07
CA TYR A 144 13.96 -1.88 9.64
C TYR A 144 13.18 -2.89 8.75
N CYS A 145 13.19 -2.66 7.43
CA CYS A 145 12.70 -3.64 6.46
C CYS A 145 13.78 -4.73 6.26
N ASP A 146 13.95 -5.61 7.24
CA ASP A 146 15.04 -6.58 7.31
C ASP A 146 15.13 -7.53 6.11
N ASN A 147 14.00 -7.72 5.42
CA ASN A 147 13.89 -8.60 4.26
C ASN A 147 14.03 -7.87 2.93
N LEU A 148 13.96 -6.54 2.89
CA LEU A 148 14.02 -5.76 1.65
C LEU A 148 15.41 -5.85 1.03
N ARG A 149 15.47 -6.39 -0.18
CA ARG A 149 16.73 -6.57 -0.94
C ARG A 149 16.74 -5.78 -2.23
N ASP A 150 15.58 -5.63 -2.87
CA ASP A 150 15.49 -5.11 -4.22
C ASP A 150 14.40 -4.04 -4.33
N ILE A 151 14.80 -2.84 -4.75
CA ILE A 151 13.90 -1.82 -5.26
C ILE A 151 14.12 -1.73 -6.77
N TRP A 152 13.07 -1.95 -7.54
CA TRP A 152 13.05 -1.73 -8.97
C TRP A 152 12.47 -0.35 -9.25
N TYR A 153 13.22 0.49 -9.96
CA TYR A 153 12.85 1.87 -10.25
C TYR A 153 12.75 2.09 -11.76
N GLU A 154 11.66 2.61 -12.24
CA GLU A 154 11.41 2.77 -13.69
C GLU A 154 12.33 3.78 -14.37
N GLY A 155 12.91 4.73 -13.65
CA GLY A 155 13.84 5.73 -14.15
C GLY A 155 15.27 5.23 -14.34
N THR A 156 16.17 6.19 -14.52
CA THR A 156 17.63 6.01 -14.59
C THR A 156 18.29 6.16 -13.21
N VAL A 157 19.58 5.86 -13.13
CA VAL A 157 20.40 6.15 -11.92
C VAL A 157 20.35 7.62 -11.54
N ASP A 158 20.37 8.51 -12.52
CA ASP A 158 20.40 9.95 -12.23
C ASP A 158 19.02 10.43 -11.75
N ASP A 159 17.93 9.89 -12.30
CA ASP A 159 16.58 10.13 -11.78
C ASP A 159 16.46 9.63 -10.34
N TRP A 160 16.93 8.42 -10.03
CA TRP A 160 16.93 7.88 -8.66
C TRP A 160 17.72 8.77 -7.67
N LYS A 161 18.88 9.30 -8.09
CA LYS A 161 19.65 10.24 -7.28
C LYS A 161 18.92 11.56 -7.06
N GLY A 162 18.13 12.00 -8.03
CA GLY A 162 17.31 13.21 -7.98
C GLY A 162 16.16 13.14 -6.99
N ILE A 163 15.66 11.94 -6.65
CA ILE A 163 14.61 11.78 -5.65
C ILE A 163 15.10 12.35 -4.31
N GLN A 164 14.28 13.20 -3.69
CA GLN A 164 14.51 13.71 -2.33
C GLN A 164 14.32 12.57 -1.33
N LYS A 165 15.37 12.23 -0.60
CA LYS A 165 15.35 11.18 0.43
C LYS A 165 15.65 11.79 1.78
N ALA A 166 14.67 11.74 2.69
CA ALA A 166 14.86 12.22 4.04
C ALA A 166 15.93 11.40 4.80
N PRO A 167 16.55 11.94 5.85
CA PRO A 167 17.46 11.19 6.69
C PRO A 167 16.80 9.90 7.20
N MET A 168 17.60 8.85 7.34
CA MET A 168 17.14 7.55 7.88
C MET A 168 16.02 6.85 7.08
N TRP A 169 15.75 7.27 5.84
CA TRP A 169 14.66 6.69 5.02
C TRP A 169 14.69 5.15 4.92
N ARG A 170 15.86 4.52 5.11
CA ARG A 170 16.08 3.07 5.10
C ARG A 170 16.93 2.57 6.27
N ASP A 171 16.93 3.26 7.40
CA ASP A 171 17.75 2.91 8.56
C ASP A 171 17.49 1.46 9.01
N GLY A 172 18.55 0.73 9.37
CA GLY A 172 18.46 -0.69 9.70
C GLY A 172 18.25 -1.64 8.50
N THR A 173 17.92 -1.13 7.30
CA THR A 173 17.78 -1.96 6.08
C THR A 173 19.11 -2.07 5.37
N SER A 174 19.70 -3.27 5.35
CA SER A 174 21.03 -3.54 4.81
C SER A 174 21.02 -4.29 3.49
N ASN A 175 22.12 -4.16 2.72
CA ASN A 175 22.30 -4.86 1.45
C ASN A 175 21.20 -4.60 0.40
N LEU A 176 20.65 -3.38 0.42
CA LEU A 176 19.62 -2.96 -0.50
C LEU A 176 20.20 -2.65 -1.89
N LYS A 177 19.56 -3.17 -2.93
CA LYS A 177 19.89 -2.90 -4.33
C LYS A 177 18.76 -2.11 -4.98
N ILE A 178 19.14 -1.08 -5.73
CA ILE A 178 18.23 -0.33 -6.59
C ILE A 178 18.53 -0.71 -8.03
N HIS A 179 17.58 -1.31 -8.70
CA HIS A 179 17.66 -1.68 -10.10
C HIS A 179 16.97 -0.59 -10.93
N THR A 180 17.72 0.18 -11.69
CA THR A 180 17.17 1.22 -12.57
C THR A 180 16.80 0.60 -13.91
N MET A 181 15.51 0.67 -14.28
CA MET A 181 14.97 -0.09 -15.41
C MET A 181 15.28 0.55 -16.76
N ARG A 182 15.41 1.89 -16.80
CA ARG A 182 15.64 2.61 -18.06
C ARG A 182 17.08 2.53 -18.58
N ASP A 183 18.07 2.50 -17.69
CA ASP A 183 19.50 2.41 -18.03
C ASP A 183 20.17 1.11 -17.60
N HIS A 184 19.40 0.16 -17.06
CA HIS A 184 19.82 -1.20 -16.69
C HIS A 184 21.01 -1.24 -15.72
N LYS A 185 21.07 -0.32 -14.78
CA LYS A 185 22.13 -0.24 -13.77
C LYS A 185 21.67 -0.69 -12.39
N VAL A 186 22.63 -0.95 -11.51
CA VAL A 186 22.35 -1.33 -10.11
C VAL A 186 23.19 -0.46 -9.17
N ILE A 187 22.51 0.15 -8.20
CA ILE A 187 23.12 0.85 -7.07
C ILE A 187 23.02 -0.07 -5.86
N THR A 188 24.10 -0.25 -5.13
CA THR A 188 24.11 -1.08 -3.91
C THR A 188 24.34 -0.20 -2.69
N TYR A 189 23.42 -0.26 -1.75
CA TYR A 189 23.57 0.29 -0.41
C TYR A 189 24.01 -0.82 0.54
N LYS A 190 25.15 -0.61 1.20
CA LYS A 190 25.67 -1.52 2.23
C LYS A 190 25.08 -1.23 3.58
#